data_49bdacc1136ff91e8e74ae87af9b2d84
#
_entry.id   49bdacc1136ff91e8e74ae87af9b2d84
#
_cell.length_a   1.000
_cell.length_b   1.000
_cell.length_c   1.000
_cell.angle_alpha   90.00
_cell.angle_beta   90.00
_cell.angle_gamma   90.00
#
_symmetry.space_group_name_H-M   'P 1'
#
loop_
_entity.id
_entity.type
_entity.pdbx_description
1 polymer ?
#
loop_
_entity_poly.entity_id
_entity_poly.type
_entity_poly.pdbx_seq_one_letter_code
_entity_poly.pdbx_strand_id
1 'polypeptide(L)'
;AKLLTEEQEFVEDFMAKKVKEAKELGIEEIETIIEIGSPKRKISVDVPNEYDIDLIIMGSTGKGAITQALVGSTTSYVVNHAPCNVLVVK
;
A
#
# COMPACT_ATOMS: atom_id res chain seq x y z
N ALA A 1 12.90 -13.86 0.81
CA ALA A 1 12.06 -14.35 1.92
C ALA A 1 10.69 -14.72 1.40
N LYS A 2 10.11 -15.73 1.99
CA LYS A 2 8.76 -16.19 1.66
C LYS A 2 7.85 -16.04 2.86
N LEU A 3 6.60 -15.72 2.60
CA LEU A 3 5.58 -15.81 3.63
C LEU A 3 5.33 -17.28 3.94
N LEU A 4 4.98 -17.56 5.19
CA LEU A 4 4.49 -18.88 5.55
C LEU A 4 3.14 -19.09 4.86
N THR A 5 2.78 -20.34 4.60
CA THR A 5 1.55 -20.65 3.88
C THR A 5 0.33 -20.02 4.51
N GLU A 6 0.22 -20.07 5.85
CA GLU A 6 -0.92 -19.48 6.56
C GLU A 6 -0.95 -17.97 6.44
N GLU A 7 0.21 -17.33 6.52
CA GLU A 7 0.30 -15.88 6.35
C GLU A 7 -0.04 -15.48 4.93
N GLN A 8 0.40 -16.25 3.96
CA GLN A 8 0.10 -15.98 2.58
C GLN A 8 -1.39 -16.07 2.29
N GLU A 9 -2.04 -17.11 2.80
CA GLU A 9 -3.47 -17.28 2.66
C GLU A 9 -4.24 -16.13 3.29
N PHE A 10 -3.81 -15.70 4.48
CA PHE A 10 -4.44 -14.58 5.16
C PHE A 10 -4.36 -13.30 4.34
N VAL A 11 -3.19 -13.00 3.78
CA VAL A 11 -3.00 -11.80 2.97
C VAL A 11 -3.80 -11.88 1.68
N GLU A 12 -3.81 -13.03 1.04
CA GLU A 12 -4.57 -13.21 -0.19
C GLU A 12 -6.07 -13.04 0.04
N ASP A 13 -6.59 -13.59 1.15
CA ASP A 13 -7.99 -13.43 1.50
C ASP A 13 -8.32 -11.97 1.82
N PHE A 14 -7.45 -11.30 2.55
CA PHE A 14 -7.60 -9.89 2.86
C PHE A 14 -7.67 -9.06 1.58
N MET A 15 -6.76 -9.29 0.65
CA MET A 15 -6.73 -8.55 -0.61
C MET A 15 -7.96 -8.86 -1.46
N ALA A 16 -8.42 -10.11 -1.48
CA ALA A 16 -9.63 -10.48 -2.23
C ALA A 16 -10.85 -9.72 -1.72
N LYS A 17 -10.97 -9.54 -0.41
CA LYS A 17 -12.06 -8.76 0.16
C LYS A 17 -11.97 -7.30 -0.24
N LYS A 18 -10.77 -6.73 -0.27
CA LYS A 18 -10.57 -5.35 -0.69
C LYS A 18 -10.92 -5.15 -2.17
N VAL A 19 -10.56 -6.09 -3.00
CA VAL A 19 -10.93 -6.06 -4.42
C VAL A 19 -12.45 -6.06 -4.57
N LYS A 20 -13.13 -6.91 -3.81
CA LYS A 20 -14.59 -6.98 -3.85
C LYS A 20 -15.21 -5.65 -3.45
N GLU A 21 -14.74 -5.06 -2.35
CA GLU A 21 -15.23 -3.76 -1.90
C GLU A 21 -15.03 -2.67 -2.95
N ALA A 22 -13.85 -2.66 -3.58
CA ALA A 22 -13.53 -1.69 -4.60
C ALA A 22 -14.43 -1.83 -5.82
N LYS A 23 -14.70 -3.08 -6.23
CA LYS A 23 -15.60 -3.33 -7.36
C LYS A 23 -17.03 -2.90 -7.06
N GLU A 24 -17.47 -3.09 -5.84
CA GLU A 24 -18.79 -2.64 -5.40
C GLU A 24 -18.90 -1.11 -5.44
N LEU A 25 -17.78 -0.42 -5.29
CA LEU A 25 -17.72 1.03 -5.39
C LEU A 25 -17.55 1.54 -6.83
N GLY A 26 -17.46 0.65 -7.79
CA GLY A 26 -17.42 1.04 -9.20
C GLY A 26 -16.04 1.01 -9.83
N ILE A 27 -15.03 0.53 -9.14
CA ILE A 27 -13.69 0.41 -9.72
C ILE A 27 -13.61 -0.87 -10.54
N GLU A 28 -13.33 -0.74 -11.82
CA GLU A 28 -13.37 -1.88 -12.73
C GLU A 28 -12.02 -2.57 -12.90
N GLU A 29 -10.95 -1.81 -13.02
CA GLU A 29 -9.61 -2.36 -13.23
C GLU A 29 -8.84 -2.35 -11.92
N ILE A 30 -8.58 -3.54 -11.37
CA ILE A 30 -7.89 -3.69 -10.11
C ILE A 30 -6.86 -4.80 -10.23
N GLU A 31 -5.64 -4.49 -9.84
CA GLU A 31 -4.57 -5.47 -9.77
C GLU A 31 -4.02 -5.47 -8.35
N THR A 32 -3.77 -6.63 -7.78
CA THR A 32 -3.21 -6.74 -6.45
C THR A 32 -1.76 -7.19 -6.53
N ILE A 33 -0.94 -6.59 -5.69
CA ILE A 33 0.49 -6.89 -5.62
C ILE A 33 0.84 -7.21 -4.18
N ILE A 34 1.40 -8.39 -3.96
CA ILE A 34 1.83 -8.82 -2.64
C ILE A 34 3.32 -9.12 -2.75
N GLU A 35 4.12 -8.34 -2.04
CA GLU A 35 5.56 -8.49 -2.06
C GLU A 35 6.16 -8.50 -0.66
N ILE A 36 7.32 -9.10 -0.56
CA ILE A 36 8.08 -9.18 0.68
C ILE A 36 9.31 -8.29 0.52
N GLY A 37 9.57 -7.48 1.52
CA GLY A 37 10.73 -6.60 1.50
C GLY A 37 10.49 -5.36 2.32
N SER A 38 11.25 -4.32 2.05
CA SER A 38 11.09 -3.05 2.73
C SER A 38 9.88 -2.30 2.20
N PRO A 39 8.84 -2.06 3.03
CA PRO A 39 7.68 -1.31 2.57
C PRO A 39 8.04 0.08 2.06
N LYS A 40 8.98 0.74 2.70
CA LYS A 40 9.42 2.07 2.29
C LYS A 40 9.88 2.09 0.85
N ARG A 41 10.76 1.15 0.51
CA ARG A 41 11.32 1.10 -0.82
C ARG A 41 10.33 0.55 -1.85
N LYS A 42 9.59 -0.48 -1.49
CA LYS A 42 8.62 -1.09 -2.41
C LYS A 42 7.56 -0.08 -2.83
N ILE A 43 7.02 0.65 -1.88
CA ILE A 43 5.95 1.61 -2.16
C ILE A 43 6.47 2.87 -2.85
N SER A 44 7.63 3.36 -2.45
CA SER A 44 8.11 4.63 -2.97
C SER A 44 8.85 4.52 -4.29
N VAL A 45 9.51 3.41 -4.55
CA VAL A 45 10.41 3.29 -5.69
C VAL A 45 10.06 2.10 -6.58
N ASP A 46 10.09 0.89 -6.02
CA ASP A 46 10.03 -0.31 -6.84
C ASP A 46 8.70 -0.44 -7.61
N VAL A 47 7.59 -0.39 -6.92
CA VAL A 47 6.27 -0.55 -7.54
C VAL A 47 5.93 0.64 -8.45
N PRO A 48 6.13 1.90 -8.04
CA PRO A 48 5.83 3.02 -8.92
C PRO A 48 6.60 2.98 -10.23
N ASN A 49 7.84 2.57 -10.21
CA ASN A 49 8.64 2.49 -11.42
C ASN A 49 8.29 1.29 -12.30
N GLU A 50 8.00 0.16 -11.68
CA GLU A 50 7.65 -1.06 -12.41
C GLU A 50 6.29 -0.96 -13.10
N TYR A 51 5.33 -0.34 -12.43
CA TYR A 51 3.95 -0.25 -12.90
C TYR A 51 3.54 1.11 -13.42
N ASP A 52 4.50 2.02 -13.53
CA ASP A 52 4.25 3.36 -14.08
C ASP A 52 3.14 4.09 -13.32
N ILE A 53 3.25 4.10 -12.01
CA ILE A 53 2.25 4.69 -11.12
C ILE A 53 2.35 6.21 -11.14
N ASP A 54 1.21 6.90 -11.23
CA ASP A 54 1.16 8.35 -11.22
C ASP A 54 0.57 8.95 -9.94
N LEU A 55 0.01 8.12 -9.06
CA LEU A 55 -0.51 8.57 -7.77
C LEU A 55 -0.45 7.43 -6.77
N ILE A 56 0.08 7.72 -5.60
CA ILE A 56 0.07 6.79 -4.47
C ILE A 56 -0.91 7.33 -3.44
N ILE A 57 -1.81 6.47 -2.98
CA ILE A 57 -2.74 6.81 -1.90
C ILE A 57 -2.42 5.90 -0.73
N MET A 58 -2.17 6.49 0.43
CA MET A 58 -1.83 5.70 1.61
C MET A 58 -2.28 6.39 2.88
N GLY A 59 -2.35 5.61 3.96
CA GLY A 59 -2.70 6.17 5.26
C GLY A 59 -1.55 6.97 5.85
N SER A 60 -1.87 7.86 6.78
CA SER A 60 -0.87 8.70 7.42
C SER A 60 -0.06 7.95 8.46
N THR A 61 -0.63 6.91 9.05
CA THR A 61 0.04 6.12 10.08
C THR A 61 -0.18 4.65 9.84
N GLY A 62 0.65 3.86 10.45
CA GLY A 62 0.46 2.43 10.41
C GLY A 62 -0.72 2.00 11.28
N LYS A 63 -0.96 0.72 11.26
CA LYS A 63 -2.06 0.07 11.96
C LYS A 63 -2.05 0.40 13.45
N GLY A 64 -3.17 0.87 13.94
CA GLY A 64 -3.35 1.17 15.36
C GLY A 64 -2.80 2.49 15.84
N ALA A 65 -2.11 3.24 15.02
CA ALA A 65 -1.62 4.54 15.40
C ALA A 65 -2.73 5.57 15.25
N ILE A 66 -2.91 6.39 16.26
CA ILE A 66 -4.01 7.33 16.31
C ILE A 66 -3.61 8.75 16.68
N THR A 67 -2.33 9.01 16.78
CA THR A 67 -1.85 10.34 17.10
C THR A 67 -2.00 11.23 15.88
N GLN A 68 -2.81 12.24 15.99
CA GLN A 68 -3.20 13.07 14.87
C GLN A 68 -2.08 13.85 14.22
N ALA A 69 -1.11 14.25 15.00
CA ALA A 69 -0.02 15.08 14.50
C ALA A 69 1.13 14.29 13.90
N LEU A 70 1.09 12.97 13.99
CA LEU A 70 2.20 12.14 13.55
C LEU A 70 1.90 11.43 12.24
N VAL A 71 2.87 11.46 11.36
CA VAL A 71 2.87 10.68 10.14
C VAL A 71 3.84 9.53 10.34
N GLY A 72 3.43 8.32 10.03
CA GLY A 72 4.28 7.14 10.19
C GLY A 72 5.55 7.21 9.37
N SER A 73 6.56 6.47 9.80
CA SER A 73 7.86 6.51 9.14
C SER A 73 7.81 6.06 7.67
N THR A 74 6.99 5.07 7.38
CA THR A 74 6.82 4.59 5.99
C THR A 74 6.18 5.66 5.14
N THR A 75 5.09 6.28 5.62
CA THR A 75 4.40 7.33 4.88
C THR A 75 5.31 8.53 4.64
N SER A 76 6.05 8.94 5.67
CA SER A 76 7.00 10.05 5.56
C SER A 76 8.07 9.75 4.51
N TYR A 77 8.60 8.54 4.52
CA TYR A 77 9.60 8.14 3.53
C TYR A 77 9.04 8.19 2.11
N VAL A 78 7.83 7.65 1.92
CA VAL A 78 7.19 7.61 0.60
C VAL A 78 6.95 9.02 0.08
N VAL A 79 6.44 9.92 0.92
CA VAL A 79 6.20 11.30 0.52
C VAL A 79 7.48 11.96 0.02
N ASN A 80 8.61 11.67 0.67
CA ASN A 80 9.87 12.29 0.32
C ASN A 80 10.62 11.65 -0.85
N HIS A 81 10.29 10.42 -1.20
CA HIS A 81 11.08 9.67 -2.19
C HIS A 81 10.29 9.18 -3.40
N ALA A 82 8.97 9.25 -3.39
CA ALA A 82 8.18 8.75 -4.51
C ALA A 82 8.41 9.58 -5.77
N PRO A 83 8.40 8.94 -6.95
CA PRO A 83 8.56 9.66 -8.21
C PRO A 83 7.26 10.32 -8.69
N CYS A 84 6.17 10.17 -7.96
CA CYS A 84 4.86 10.66 -8.33
C CYS A 84 4.17 11.33 -7.15
N ASN A 85 2.97 11.83 -7.36
CA ASN A 85 2.18 12.44 -6.31
C ASN A 85 1.76 11.42 -5.27
N VAL A 86 1.68 11.86 -4.02
CA VAL A 86 1.26 11.01 -2.90
C VAL A 86 0.11 11.69 -2.17
N LEU A 87 -1.01 11.00 -2.05
CA LEU A 87 -2.15 11.45 -1.27
C LEU A 87 -2.14 10.73 0.07
N VAL A 88 -2.03 11.48 1.14
CA VAL A 88 -2.00 10.92 2.49
C VAL A 88 -3.36 11.09 3.14
N VAL A 89 -3.95 10.00 3.58
CA VAL A 89 -5.28 9.98 4.19
C VAL A 89 -5.14 9.76 5.70
N LYS A 90 -5.83 10.56 6.46
CA LYS A 90 -5.84 10.43 7.92
C LYS A 90 -6.66 9.25 8.39
#